data_4fd6a585deb88ed0f196deeb4d7e53c5
#
_entry.id   4fd6a585deb88ed0f196deeb4d7e53c5
#
_cell.length_a   1.000
_cell.length_b   1.000
_cell.length_c   1.000
_cell.angle_alpha   90.00
_cell.angle_beta   90.00
_cell.angle_gamma   90.00
#
_symmetry.space_group_name_H-M   'P 1'
#
loop_
_entity.id
_entity.type
_entity.pdbx_description
1 polymer ?
#
loop_
_entity_poly.entity_id
_entity_poly.type
_entity_poly.pdbx_seq_one_letter_code
_entity_poly.pdbx_strand_id
1 'polypeptide(L)'
;MSGLVLKNINKTFPGDQQAIRDFNLEVKDREFLILVGPTACGKSTLLRMIGGLEEITSGSLLIDGIDMTDADPKERNVAMLFKNSVLYPGMSVEENLMFSLRMEKMNPAEIERRVEETAKILNLGETLDKMPEELSAA
;
A
#
# COMPACT_ATOMS: atom_id res chain seq x y z
N MET A 1 11.59 3.16 4.82
CA MET A 1 10.74 2.34 5.72
C MET A 1 11.69 1.49 6.52
N SER A 2 11.76 1.69 7.75
CA SER A 2 12.42 0.82 8.69
C SER A 2 11.43 -0.30 9.04
N GLY A 3 11.78 -1.31 9.74
CA GLY A 3 11.11 -2.57 9.92
C GLY A 3 9.60 -2.57 10.21
N LEU A 4 8.96 -3.65 9.83
CA LEU A 4 7.58 -4.01 10.15
C LEU A 4 7.60 -5.18 11.13
N VAL A 5 6.85 -5.08 12.22
CA VAL A 5 6.74 -6.18 13.20
C VAL A 5 5.27 -6.46 13.50
N LEU A 6 4.88 -7.71 13.31
CA LEU A 6 3.58 -8.26 13.66
C LEU A 6 3.77 -9.22 14.84
N LYS A 7 3.02 -8.98 15.93
CA LYS A 7 3.11 -9.81 17.16
C LYS A 7 1.75 -10.37 17.50
N ASN A 8 1.64 -11.69 17.51
CA ASN A 8 0.46 -12.45 17.93
C ASN A 8 -0.83 -11.97 17.25
N ILE A 9 -0.73 -11.63 15.96
CA ILE A 9 -1.86 -11.09 15.20
C ILE A 9 -2.95 -12.15 15.03
N ASN A 10 -4.14 -11.77 15.40
CA ASN A 10 -5.36 -12.55 15.17
C ASN A 10 -6.38 -11.72 14.40
N LYS A 11 -7.08 -12.37 13.49
CA LYS A 11 -8.23 -11.80 12.81
C LYS A 11 -9.39 -12.78 12.81
N THR A 12 -10.49 -12.35 13.40
CA THR A 12 -11.76 -13.06 13.39
C THR A 12 -12.82 -12.15 12.76
N PHE A 13 -13.52 -12.63 11.78
CA PHE A 13 -14.66 -11.96 11.15
C PHE A 13 -15.96 -12.30 11.88
N PRO A 14 -17.04 -11.54 11.68
CA PRO A 14 -18.37 -11.87 12.22
C PRO A 14 -18.76 -13.32 11.92
N GLY A 15 -19.37 -14.00 12.91
CA GLY A 15 -19.70 -15.42 12.81
C GLY A 15 -18.55 -16.36 13.17
N ASP A 16 -17.61 -15.90 13.99
CA ASP A 16 -16.45 -16.65 14.49
C ASP A 16 -15.54 -17.24 13.39
N GLN A 17 -15.56 -16.62 12.21
CA GLN A 17 -14.69 -17.02 11.11
C GLN A 17 -13.27 -16.49 11.34
N GLN A 18 -12.41 -17.34 11.89
CA GLN A 18 -11.02 -17.02 12.13
C GLN A 18 -10.22 -17.08 10.81
N ALA A 19 -9.73 -15.94 10.36
CA ALA A 19 -8.93 -15.81 9.14
C ALA A 19 -7.42 -15.87 9.40
N ILE A 20 -6.97 -15.38 10.56
CA ILE A 20 -5.57 -15.38 10.97
C ILE A 20 -5.49 -15.73 12.45
N ARG A 21 -4.54 -16.61 12.80
CA ARG A 21 -4.33 -17.06 14.17
C ARG A 21 -2.86 -16.93 14.55
N ASP A 22 -2.62 -16.22 15.65
CA ASP A 22 -1.31 -16.08 16.31
C ASP A 22 -0.15 -15.88 15.34
N PHE A 23 -0.36 -14.99 14.36
CA PHE A 23 0.61 -14.74 13.30
C PHE A 23 1.68 -13.77 13.77
N ASN A 24 2.93 -14.19 13.60
CA ASN A 24 4.10 -13.41 13.97
C ASN A 24 5.00 -13.24 12.75
N LEU A 25 5.49 -12.04 12.52
CA LEU A 25 6.37 -11.70 11.41
C LEU A 25 7.22 -10.50 11.77
N GLU A 26 8.49 -10.56 11.44
CA GLU A 26 9.39 -9.41 11.46
C GLU A 26 9.98 -9.23 10.07
N VAL A 27 9.85 -8.03 9.50
CA VAL A 27 10.43 -7.62 8.22
C VAL A 27 11.40 -6.50 8.48
N LYS A 28 12.65 -6.68 8.08
CA LYS A 28 13.71 -5.69 8.27
C LYS A 28 13.59 -4.55 7.26
N ASP A 29 14.28 -3.46 7.55
CA ASP A 29 14.40 -2.36 6.58
C ASP A 29 14.97 -2.87 5.24
N ARG A 30 14.36 -2.43 4.15
CA ARG A 30 14.70 -2.80 2.76
C ARG A 30 14.63 -4.29 2.44
N GLU A 31 13.98 -5.08 3.26
CA GLU A 31 13.75 -6.49 3.00
C GLU A 31 12.65 -6.68 1.96
N PHE A 32 12.87 -7.59 1.00
CA PHE A 32 11.87 -8.05 0.05
C PHE A 32 11.26 -9.36 0.55
N LEU A 33 10.00 -9.32 0.98
CA LEU A 33 9.30 -10.46 1.54
C LEU A 33 8.14 -10.89 0.65
N ILE A 34 7.98 -12.19 0.43
CA ILE A 34 6.87 -12.76 -0.35
C ILE A 34 6.02 -13.63 0.57
N LEU A 35 4.71 -13.34 0.62
CA LEU A 35 3.70 -14.17 1.29
C LEU A 35 3.15 -15.20 0.30
N VAL A 36 3.42 -16.47 0.53
CA VAL A 36 2.97 -17.60 -0.29
C VAL A 36 1.98 -18.45 0.49
N GLY A 37 0.98 -18.99 -0.19
CA GLY A 37 -0.02 -19.87 0.41
C GLY A 37 -1.25 -20.05 -0.46
N PRO A 38 -2.14 -21.00 -0.12
CA PRO A 38 -3.38 -21.27 -0.85
C PRO A 38 -4.29 -20.06 -0.97
N THR A 39 -5.25 -20.13 -1.89
CA THR A 39 -6.32 -19.14 -1.96
C THR A 39 -7.12 -19.11 -0.65
N ALA A 40 -7.54 -17.92 -0.22
CA ALA A 40 -8.32 -17.70 1.01
C ALA A 40 -7.61 -18.03 2.35
N CYS A 41 -6.29 -18.23 2.38
CA CYS A 41 -5.55 -18.45 3.63
C CYS A 41 -5.19 -17.17 4.42
N GLY A 42 -5.82 -16.04 4.14
CA GLY A 42 -5.63 -14.80 4.91
C GLY A 42 -4.56 -13.83 4.41
N LYS A 43 -3.80 -14.11 3.32
CA LYS A 43 -2.74 -13.21 2.81
C LYS A 43 -3.23 -11.78 2.52
N SER A 44 -4.34 -11.67 1.80
CA SER A 44 -4.92 -10.35 1.49
C SER A 44 -5.47 -9.64 2.73
N THR A 45 -6.00 -10.40 3.68
CA THR A 45 -6.45 -9.87 4.98
C THR A 45 -5.26 -9.32 5.76
N LEU A 46 -4.14 -10.06 5.80
CA LEU A 46 -2.91 -9.62 6.46
C LEU A 46 -2.37 -8.31 5.85
N LEU A 47 -2.29 -8.24 4.52
CA LEU A 47 -1.85 -7.02 3.84
C LEU A 47 -2.80 -5.83 4.11
N ARG A 48 -4.12 -6.06 4.13
CA ARG A 48 -5.10 -5.03 4.47
C ARG A 48 -4.94 -4.55 5.92
N MET A 49 -4.68 -5.44 6.86
CA MET A 49 -4.41 -5.06 8.25
C MET A 49 -3.14 -4.22 8.36
N ILE A 50 -2.07 -4.55 7.62
CA ILE A 50 -0.85 -3.74 7.55
C ILE A 50 -1.16 -2.35 6.99
N GLY A 51 -1.96 -2.26 5.93
CA GLY A 51 -2.38 -1.01 5.32
C GLY A 51 -3.42 -0.20 6.11
N GLY A 52 -3.96 -0.75 7.22
CA GLY A 52 -5.02 -0.09 8.00
C GLY A 52 -6.40 -0.12 7.36
N LEU A 53 -6.60 -0.98 6.36
CA LEU A 53 -7.87 -1.16 5.65
C LEU A 53 -8.72 -2.29 6.23
N GLU A 54 -8.21 -2.95 7.24
CA GLU A 54 -8.86 -4.03 7.99
C GLU A 54 -8.38 -3.98 9.43
N GLU A 55 -9.30 -4.08 10.37
CA GLU A 55 -9.00 -4.05 11.80
C GLU A 55 -8.31 -5.34 12.26
N ILE A 56 -7.38 -5.20 13.18
CA ILE A 56 -6.73 -6.31 13.90
C ILE A 56 -7.62 -6.68 15.08
N THR A 57 -8.02 -7.95 15.21
CA THR A 57 -8.87 -8.40 16.33
C THR A 57 -8.07 -8.44 17.64
N SER A 58 -6.82 -8.92 17.58
CA SER A 58 -5.88 -8.85 18.72
C SER A 58 -4.44 -9.02 18.22
N GLY A 59 -3.50 -8.65 19.05
CA GLY A 59 -2.07 -8.58 18.72
C GLY A 59 -1.63 -7.14 18.49
N SER A 60 -0.42 -6.93 18.01
CA SER A 60 0.13 -5.60 17.76
C SER A 60 0.90 -5.52 16.44
N LEU A 61 0.75 -4.39 15.74
CA LEU A 61 1.45 -4.03 14.53
C LEU A 61 2.36 -2.84 14.81
N LEU A 62 3.65 -2.99 14.60
CA LEU A 62 4.61 -1.90 14.70
C LEU A 62 5.21 -1.60 13.32
N ILE A 63 5.27 -0.32 12.98
CA ILE A 63 5.97 0.20 11.80
C ILE A 63 7.02 1.18 12.32
N ASP A 64 8.29 0.96 11.95
CA ASP A 64 9.42 1.77 12.42
C ASP A 64 9.53 1.84 13.96
N GLY A 65 9.10 0.76 14.64
CA GLY A 65 9.06 0.68 16.10
C GLY A 65 7.93 1.43 16.77
N ILE A 66 7.07 2.10 15.99
CA ILE A 66 5.89 2.82 16.48
C ILE A 66 4.67 1.90 16.37
N ASP A 67 3.87 1.83 17.44
CA ASP A 67 2.63 1.04 17.42
C ASP A 67 1.60 1.70 16.49
N MET A 68 1.20 0.97 15.46
CA MET A 68 0.26 1.37 14.42
C MET A 68 -0.98 0.46 14.40
N THR A 69 -1.23 -0.31 15.46
CA THR A 69 -2.29 -1.30 15.51
C THR A 69 -3.66 -0.70 15.18
N ASP A 70 -4.00 0.42 15.80
CA ASP A 70 -5.28 1.13 15.64
C ASP A 70 -5.16 2.43 14.82
N ALA A 71 -3.99 2.69 14.22
CA ALA A 71 -3.74 3.90 13.46
C ALA A 71 -4.51 3.92 12.13
N ASP A 72 -4.97 5.09 11.72
CA ASP A 72 -5.59 5.31 10.41
C ASP A 72 -4.60 5.00 9.27
N PRO A 73 -5.08 4.54 8.09
CA PRO A 73 -4.21 4.27 6.93
C PRO A 73 -3.26 5.42 6.57
N LYS A 74 -3.74 6.65 6.66
CA LYS A 74 -2.97 7.88 6.36
C LYS A 74 -1.77 8.12 7.30
N GLU A 75 -1.80 7.54 8.51
CA GLU A 75 -0.77 7.72 9.54
C GLU A 75 0.34 6.69 9.43
N ARG A 76 0.09 5.58 8.72
CA ARG A 76 1.02 4.44 8.62
C ARG A 76 2.17 4.64 7.64
N ASN A 77 2.11 5.65 6.81
CA ASN A 77 3.12 5.96 5.76
C ASN A 77 3.48 4.72 4.91
N VAL A 78 2.47 3.95 4.53
CA VAL A 78 2.60 2.76 3.66
C VAL A 78 1.87 2.97 2.35
N ALA A 79 2.41 2.43 1.25
CA ALA A 79 1.72 2.37 -0.02
C ALA A 79 1.22 0.94 -0.27
N MET A 80 -0.01 0.79 -0.76
CA MET A 80 -0.60 -0.50 -1.08
C MET A 80 -1.06 -0.52 -2.52
N LEU A 81 -0.53 -1.48 -3.30
CA LEU A 81 -0.96 -1.73 -4.67
C LEU A 81 -1.97 -2.87 -4.67
N PHE A 82 -3.18 -2.61 -5.16
CA PHE A 82 -4.22 -3.62 -5.31
C PHE A 82 -4.11 -4.35 -6.65
N LYS A 83 -4.62 -5.56 -6.72
CA LYS A 83 -4.66 -6.36 -7.94
C LYS A 83 -5.38 -5.62 -9.10
N ASN A 84 -6.40 -4.85 -8.78
CA ASN A 84 -7.09 -3.97 -9.70
C ASN A 84 -6.75 -2.53 -9.30
N SER A 85 -5.60 -2.04 -9.76
CA SER A 85 -5.21 -0.65 -9.56
C SER A 85 -6.20 0.25 -10.27
N VAL A 86 -6.76 1.20 -9.54
CA VAL A 86 -7.70 2.18 -10.12
C VAL A 86 -6.95 3.49 -10.30
N LEU A 87 -6.72 3.86 -11.56
CA LEU A 87 -6.34 5.21 -11.91
C LEU A 87 -7.60 6.09 -11.89
N TYR A 88 -7.44 7.36 -11.61
CA TYR A 88 -8.54 8.34 -11.73
C TYR A 88 -8.85 8.54 -13.22
N PRO A 89 -10.01 8.11 -13.72
CA PRO A 89 -10.29 8.05 -15.16
C PRO A 89 -10.39 9.44 -15.82
N GLY A 90 -10.68 10.46 -15.05
CA GLY A 90 -10.74 11.85 -15.52
C GLY A 90 -9.42 12.61 -15.47
N MET A 91 -8.30 11.94 -15.26
CA MET A 91 -6.96 12.51 -15.15
C MET A 91 -5.99 11.77 -16.06
N SER A 92 -5.07 12.50 -16.68
CA SER A 92 -3.95 11.89 -17.44
C SER A 92 -3.05 11.07 -16.52
N VAL A 93 -2.12 10.31 -17.10
CA VAL A 93 -1.09 9.57 -16.33
C VAL A 93 -0.28 10.54 -15.46
N GLU A 94 0.13 11.66 -16.02
CA GLU A 94 0.87 12.71 -15.29
C GLU A 94 0.05 13.24 -14.11
N GLU A 95 -1.21 13.58 -14.33
CA GLU A 95 -2.10 14.09 -13.28
C GLU A 95 -2.34 13.05 -12.18
N ASN A 96 -2.46 11.77 -12.54
CA ASN A 96 -2.55 10.67 -11.58
C ASN A 96 -1.29 10.58 -10.70
N LEU A 97 -0.10 10.71 -11.28
CA LEU A 97 1.17 10.73 -10.54
C LEU A 97 1.28 11.96 -9.62
N MET A 98 0.81 13.12 -10.07
CA MET A 98 0.83 14.35 -9.29
C MET A 98 -0.19 14.36 -8.15
N PHE A 99 -1.27 13.60 -8.24
CA PHE A 99 -2.44 13.73 -7.37
C PHE A 99 -2.09 13.62 -5.88
N SER A 100 -1.41 12.56 -5.47
CA SER A 100 -1.03 12.36 -4.07
C SER A 100 -0.10 13.44 -3.54
N LEU A 101 0.86 13.86 -4.36
CA LEU A 101 1.82 14.91 -4.01
C LEU A 101 1.16 16.28 -3.82
N ARG A 102 0.13 16.56 -4.65
CA ARG A 102 -0.69 17.78 -4.49
C ARG A 102 -1.53 17.74 -3.21
N MET A 103 -2.06 16.57 -2.83
CA MET A 103 -2.81 16.40 -1.58
C MET A 103 -1.94 16.62 -0.35
N GLU A 104 -0.65 16.25 -0.43
CA GLU A 104 0.36 16.54 0.60
C GLU A 104 0.82 18.00 0.62
N LYS A 105 0.28 18.85 -0.26
CA LYS A 105 0.64 20.26 -0.40
C LYS A 105 2.13 20.48 -0.70
N MET A 106 2.74 19.58 -1.43
CA MET A 106 4.14 19.67 -1.83
C MET A 106 4.36 20.86 -2.77
N ASN A 107 5.58 21.39 -2.77
CA ASN A 107 5.95 22.49 -3.67
C ASN A 107 5.84 22.06 -5.15
N PRO A 108 5.25 22.87 -6.04
CA PRO A 108 5.07 22.52 -7.45
C PRO A 108 6.33 22.07 -8.17
N ALA A 109 7.45 22.75 -7.98
CA ALA A 109 8.73 22.37 -8.60
C ALA A 109 9.23 20.99 -8.12
N GLU A 110 8.97 20.65 -6.86
CA GLU A 110 9.30 19.33 -6.33
C GLU A 110 8.36 18.23 -6.86
N ILE A 111 7.09 18.55 -7.09
CA ILE A 111 6.12 17.65 -7.74
C ILE A 111 6.61 17.31 -9.15
N GLU A 112 6.92 18.32 -9.96
CA GLU A 112 7.42 18.12 -11.34
C GLU A 112 8.67 17.24 -11.35
N ARG A 113 9.66 17.54 -10.50
CA ARG A 113 10.89 16.75 -10.39
C ARG A 113 10.61 15.28 -10.06
N ARG A 114 9.74 15.00 -9.08
CA ARG A 114 9.39 13.63 -8.68
C ARG A 114 8.63 12.87 -9.76
N VAL A 115 7.73 13.56 -10.44
CA VAL A 115 6.99 12.97 -11.56
C VAL A 115 7.93 12.60 -12.70
N GLU A 116 8.84 13.50 -13.09
CA GLU A 116 9.87 13.20 -14.10
C GLU A 116 10.74 12.01 -13.73
N GLU A 117 11.24 11.98 -12.48
CA GLU A 117 12.07 10.87 -12.01
C GLU A 117 11.31 9.54 -12.04
N THR A 118 10.07 9.54 -11.57
CA THR A 118 9.20 8.36 -11.58
C THR A 118 8.90 7.91 -13.01
N ALA A 119 8.57 8.84 -13.90
CA ALA A 119 8.31 8.56 -15.31
C ALA A 119 9.52 7.94 -16.02
N LYS A 120 10.72 8.42 -15.71
CA LYS A 120 11.98 7.83 -16.23
C LYS A 120 12.21 6.41 -15.74
N ILE A 121 12.01 6.16 -14.43
CA ILE A 121 12.18 4.83 -13.82
C ILE A 121 11.20 3.82 -14.41
N LEU A 122 9.96 4.24 -14.65
CA LEU A 122 8.87 3.39 -15.13
C LEU A 122 8.71 3.38 -16.66
N ASN A 123 9.57 4.11 -17.41
CA ASN A 123 9.47 4.27 -18.87
C ASN A 123 8.11 4.82 -19.35
N LEU A 124 7.54 5.78 -18.62
CA LEU A 124 6.22 6.36 -18.91
C LEU A 124 6.26 7.61 -19.79
N GLY A 125 7.44 8.05 -20.27
CA GLY A 125 7.60 9.34 -20.95
C GLY A 125 6.65 9.59 -22.12
N GLU A 126 6.36 8.55 -22.92
CA GLU A 126 5.45 8.64 -24.06
C GLU A 126 3.96 8.48 -23.70
N THR A 127 3.66 8.26 -22.44
CA THR A 127 2.30 7.98 -21.94
C THR A 127 1.79 8.99 -20.94
N LEU A 128 2.60 9.96 -20.54
CA LEU A 128 2.24 10.93 -19.50
C LEU A 128 0.96 11.73 -19.82
N ASP A 129 0.79 12.10 -21.08
CA ASP A 129 -0.37 12.87 -21.56
C ASP A 129 -1.61 12.00 -21.84
N LYS A 130 -1.47 10.67 -21.80
CA LYS A 130 -2.57 9.75 -22.13
C LYS A 130 -3.54 9.61 -20.98
N MET A 131 -4.80 9.38 -21.33
CA MET A 131 -5.83 9.01 -20.36
C MET A 131 -5.72 7.51 -20.03
N PRO A 132 -6.16 7.08 -18.81
CA PRO A 132 -6.13 5.66 -18.43
C PRO A 132 -6.77 4.70 -19.42
N GLU A 133 -7.82 5.13 -20.12
CA GLU A 133 -8.54 4.35 -21.13
C GLU A 133 -7.70 4.07 -22.41
N GLU A 134 -6.68 4.87 -22.64
CA GLU A 134 -5.76 4.74 -23.78
C GLU A 134 -4.57 3.83 -23.48
N LEU A 135 -4.45 3.37 -22.22
CA LEU A 135 -3.37 2.50 -21.79
C LEU A 135 -3.74 1.03 -22.01
N SER A 136 -2.76 0.24 -22.45
CA SER A 136 -2.92 -1.21 -22.47
C SER A 136 -2.91 -1.77 -21.03
N ALA A 137 -3.62 -2.88 -20.80
CA ALA A 137 -3.65 -3.57 -19.52
C ALA A 137 -2.33 -4.31 -19.16
N ALA A 138 -1.22 -3.93 -19.74
CA ALA A 138 0.10 -4.51 -19.53
C ALA A 138 0.88 -3.71 -18.48
#